data_f29945758b8dd2ceaf9ce8b0f065c271
#
_entry.id   f29945758b8dd2ceaf9ce8b0f065c271
#
_cell.length_a   1.000
_cell.length_b   1.000
_cell.length_c   1.000
_cell.angle_alpha   90.00
_cell.angle_beta   90.00
_cell.angle_gamma   90.00
#
_symmetry.space_group_name_H-M   'P 1'
#
loop_
_entity.id
_entity.type
_entity.pdbx_description
1 polymer ?
#
loop_
_entity_poly.entity_id
_entity_poly.type
_entity_poly.pdbx_seq_one_letter_code
_entity_poly.pdbx_strand_id
1 'polypeptide(L)'
;MHKIFISYSHKDEALKEQVLLHLQALEPKFSLDVWRDKKIDLCDDWFAEIEAALQSARIAILLVSKNFLTSKFIKKVELPDILQRFNDGELRVIPVILKPCSWRLNAWLKSLQAFPGGSKTVFSGSEDQADEKLVQLTAQIDAMLSRTPGAATASATAIAPDHITLAKLPVTGPDLFGRADDLQKLDDAWAEPHTNVLSLVAWGGVGKSALVNHWLSAMEQDNYRGAERVYGWSFYSQG
;
A
#
# COMPACT_ATOMS: atom_id res chain seq x y z
N MET A 1 21.99 -6.11 -2.19
CA MET A 1 21.40 -5.88 -0.86
C MET A 1 20.19 -5.00 -1.08
N HIS A 2 19.01 -5.35 -0.58
CA HIS A 2 17.81 -4.56 -0.78
C HIS A 2 17.78 -3.42 0.24
N LYS A 3 17.50 -2.20 -0.21
CA LYS A 3 17.41 -1.04 0.67
C LYS A 3 15.95 -0.73 1.00
N ILE A 4 15.70 -0.40 2.26
CA ILE A 4 14.40 0.05 2.77
C ILE A 4 14.54 1.53 3.13
N PHE A 5 13.73 2.36 2.53
CA PHE A 5 13.63 3.78 2.82
C PHE A 5 12.54 4.01 3.87
N ILE A 6 12.81 4.81 4.90
CA ILE A 6 11.83 5.12 5.96
C ILE A 6 11.63 6.62 6.01
N SER A 7 10.43 7.07 5.64
CA SER A 7 10.00 8.46 5.73
C SER A 7 9.15 8.70 6.98
N TYR A 8 9.48 9.70 7.77
CA TYR A 8 8.76 10.06 8.98
C TYR A 8 8.94 11.55 9.33
N SER A 9 8.04 12.09 10.15
CA SER A 9 8.19 13.44 10.69
C SER A 9 9.11 13.43 11.92
N HIS A 10 10.10 14.36 11.97
CA HIS A 10 11.01 14.51 13.12
C HIS A 10 10.29 14.65 14.49
N LYS A 11 9.03 15.09 14.48
CA LYS A 11 8.20 15.17 15.69
C LYS A 11 7.77 13.80 16.22
N ASP A 12 7.95 12.75 15.44
CA ASP A 12 7.60 11.37 15.78
C ASP A 12 8.84 10.51 16.06
N GLU A 13 9.98 11.14 16.39
CA GLU A 13 11.28 10.49 16.63
C GLU A 13 11.17 9.30 17.59
N ALA A 14 10.52 9.49 18.75
CA ALA A 14 10.38 8.42 19.75
C ALA A 14 9.58 7.21 19.23
N LEU A 15 8.57 7.44 18.37
CA LEU A 15 7.79 6.36 17.77
C LEU A 15 8.57 5.67 16.66
N LYS A 16 9.35 6.44 15.89
CA LYS A 16 10.24 5.90 14.86
C LYS A 16 11.29 4.97 15.48
N GLU A 17 11.90 5.36 16.60
CA GLU A 17 12.89 4.50 17.27
C GLU A 17 12.32 3.13 17.67
N GLN A 18 11.09 3.08 18.18
CA GLN A 18 10.42 1.82 18.51
C GLN A 18 10.20 0.96 17.25
N VAL A 19 9.76 1.56 16.14
CA VAL A 19 9.63 0.84 14.87
C VAL A 19 10.97 0.30 14.39
N LEU A 20 12.05 1.12 14.47
CA LEU A 20 13.37 0.72 14.04
C LEU A 20 13.95 -0.45 14.84
N LEU A 21 13.76 -0.47 16.15
CA LEU A 21 14.21 -1.58 16.99
C LEU A 21 13.67 -2.93 16.50
N HIS A 22 12.41 -2.98 16.08
CA HIS A 22 11.83 -4.20 15.52
C HIS A 22 12.34 -4.50 14.11
N LEU A 23 12.54 -3.47 13.29
CA LEU A 23 13.07 -3.65 11.92
C LEU A 23 14.56 -4.02 11.89
N GLN A 24 15.34 -3.72 12.93
CA GLN A 24 16.74 -4.13 13.04
C GLN A 24 16.93 -5.66 12.94
N ALA A 25 15.93 -6.45 13.30
CA ALA A 25 15.96 -7.89 13.10
C ALA A 25 16.12 -8.28 11.61
N LEU A 26 15.84 -7.37 10.67
CA LEU A 26 16.00 -7.56 9.23
C LEU A 26 17.39 -7.15 8.71
N GLU A 27 18.19 -6.41 9.48
CA GLU A 27 19.50 -5.87 9.03
C GLU A 27 20.47 -6.92 8.48
N PRO A 28 20.53 -8.17 8.99
CA PRO A 28 21.38 -9.19 8.38
C PRO A 28 21.05 -9.50 6.93
N LYS A 29 19.81 -9.22 6.51
CA LYS A 29 19.30 -9.47 5.17
C LYS A 29 19.19 -8.20 4.33
N PHE A 30 18.96 -7.05 4.96
CA PHE A 30 18.62 -5.80 4.29
C PHE A 30 19.36 -4.60 4.91
N SER A 31 19.53 -3.53 4.14
CA SER A 31 20.05 -2.25 4.62
C SER A 31 18.88 -1.31 4.89
N LEU A 32 18.84 -0.73 6.10
CA LEU A 32 17.84 0.25 6.50
C LEU A 32 18.39 1.67 6.30
N ASP A 33 17.88 2.37 5.31
CA ASP A 33 18.16 3.79 5.11
C ASP A 33 17.06 4.62 5.78
N VAL A 34 17.36 5.20 6.95
CA VAL A 34 16.41 6.00 7.74
C VAL A 34 16.60 7.48 7.44
N TRP A 35 15.62 8.09 6.83
CA TRP A 35 15.65 9.50 6.48
C TRP A 35 14.85 10.35 7.46
N ARG A 36 15.42 11.51 7.83
CA ARG A 36 14.85 12.45 8.79
C ARG A 36 14.37 13.69 8.07
N ASP A 37 13.16 14.15 8.38
CA ASP A 37 12.71 15.53 8.14
C ASP A 37 13.55 16.47 9.03
N LYS A 38 14.81 16.70 8.66
CA LYS A 38 15.67 17.69 9.34
C LYS A 38 15.20 19.08 8.99
N LYS A 39 15.14 19.98 10.00
CA LYS A 39 15.09 21.42 9.74
C LYS A 39 16.20 21.80 8.77
N ILE A 40 15.80 22.34 7.65
CA ILE A 40 16.66 22.80 6.56
C ILE A 40 17.62 23.84 7.10
N ASP A 41 18.85 23.44 7.40
CA ASP A 41 19.99 24.32 7.32
C ASP A 41 20.58 24.12 5.92
N LEU A 42 20.67 25.22 5.19
CA LEU A 42 21.05 25.40 3.80
C LEU A 42 22.34 24.66 3.41
N CYS A 43 22.25 23.41 2.94
CA CYS A 43 23.31 22.74 2.19
C CYS A 43 22.70 21.93 1.06
N ASP A 44 23.07 22.24 -0.17
CA ASP A 44 22.55 21.69 -1.42
C ASP A 44 22.77 20.17 -1.62
N ASP A 45 23.69 19.55 -0.86
CA ASP A 45 24.04 18.13 -1.01
C ASP A 45 22.98 17.16 -0.47
N TRP A 46 22.11 17.62 0.40
CA TRP A 46 21.14 16.80 1.12
C TRP A 46 19.99 16.26 0.23
N PHE A 47 19.57 17.04 -0.77
CA PHE A 47 18.57 16.59 -1.76
C PHE A 47 19.08 15.43 -2.59
N ALA A 48 20.33 15.51 -3.03
CA ALA A 48 20.96 14.45 -3.81
C ALA A 48 21.08 13.13 -3.01
N GLU A 49 21.32 13.22 -1.71
CA GLU A 49 21.40 12.05 -0.83
C GLU A 49 20.02 11.38 -0.66
N ILE A 50 18.94 12.15 -0.44
CA ILE A 50 17.58 11.61 -0.36
C ILE A 50 17.19 10.95 -1.66
N GLU A 51 17.42 11.63 -2.77
CA GLU A 51 17.12 11.12 -4.11
C GLU A 51 17.88 9.82 -4.36
N ALA A 52 19.17 9.76 -4.05
CA ALA A 52 19.97 8.55 -4.19
C ALA A 52 19.51 7.41 -3.29
N ALA A 53 19.14 7.70 -2.03
CA ALA A 53 18.61 6.70 -1.11
C ALA A 53 17.26 6.18 -1.59
N LEU A 54 16.38 7.07 -2.01
CA LEU A 54 15.08 6.71 -2.54
C LEU A 54 15.21 5.91 -3.85
N GLN A 55 16.09 6.32 -4.76
CA GLN A 55 16.34 5.60 -6.02
C GLN A 55 16.88 4.18 -5.80
N SER A 56 17.66 3.97 -4.75
CA SER A 56 18.19 2.65 -4.41
C SER A 56 17.23 1.76 -3.61
N ALA A 57 16.15 2.34 -3.07
CA ALA A 57 15.17 1.63 -2.27
C ALA A 57 14.22 0.78 -3.11
N ARG A 58 13.88 -0.40 -2.60
CA ARG A 58 12.81 -1.26 -3.13
C ARG A 58 11.52 -1.18 -2.32
N ILE A 59 11.64 -0.79 -1.06
CA ILE A 59 10.49 -0.58 -0.17
C ILE A 59 10.63 0.81 0.45
N ALA A 60 9.54 1.57 0.48
CA ALA A 60 9.40 2.78 1.26
C ALA A 60 8.36 2.55 2.37
N ILE A 61 8.78 2.72 3.62
CA ILE A 61 7.91 2.69 4.79
C ILE A 61 7.57 4.12 5.15
N LEU A 62 6.28 4.47 5.15
CA LEU A 62 5.81 5.79 5.53
C LEU A 62 5.22 5.72 6.93
N LEU A 63 5.88 6.34 7.91
CA LEU A 63 5.39 6.39 9.30
C LEU A 63 4.34 7.49 9.44
N VAL A 64 3.08 7.12 9.20
CA VAL A 64 1.98 8.07 9.07
C VAL A 64 1.41 8.46 10.43
N SER A 65 1.46 9.76 10.71
CA SER A 65 0.88 10.43 11.88
C SER A 65 0.25 11.76 11.47
N LYS A 66 -0.34 12.49 12.42
CA LYS A 66 -0.76 13.88 12.19
C LYS A 66 0.42 14.79 11.79
N ASN A 67 1.61 14.53 12.37
CA ASN A 67 2.80 15.32 12.09
C ASN A 67 3.32 15.04 10.67
N PHE A 68 3.34 13.77 10.26
CA PHE A 68 3.65 13.34 8.89
C PHE A 68 2.73 14.03 7.89
N LEU A 69 1.42 13.97 8.10
CA LEU A 69 0.42 14.56 7.20
C LEU A 69 0.50 16.10 7.11
N THR A 70 1.10 16.77 8.09
CA THR A 70 1.24 18.23 8.11
C THR A 70 2.64 18.71 7.70
N SER A 71 3.61 17.82 7.53
CA SER A 71 4.95 18.16 7.07
C SER A 71 4.90 18.74 5.66
N LYS A 72 5.43 19.95 5.50
CA LYS A 72 5.54 20.61 4.19
C LYS A 72 6.61 19.94 3.33
N PHE A 73 7.66 19.44 3.97
CA PHE A 73 8.79 18.80 3.33
C PHE A 73 8.36 17.47 2.70
N ILE A 74 7.77 16.58 3.48
CA ILE A 74 7.28 15.30 3.00
C ILE A 74 6.34 15.50 1.80
N LYS A 75 5.41 16.47 1.89
CA LYS A 75 4.46 16.75 0.81
C LYS A 75 5.08 17.27 -0.48
N LYS A 76 6.13 18.08 -0.38
CA LYS A 76 6.69 18.78 -1.54
C LYS A 76 7.84 18.04 -2.20
N VAL A 77 8.58 17.24 -1.45
CA VAL A 77 9.84 16.64 -1.88
C VAL A 77 9.74 15.13 -1.97
N GLU A 78 9.48 14.45 -0.86
CA GLU A 78 9.55 12.99 -0.83
C GLU A 78 8.36 12.32 -1.54
N LEU A 79 7.13 12.80 -1.30
CA LEU A 79 5.93 12.17 -1.85
C LEU A 79 5.86 12.14 -3.38
N PRO A 80 6.26 13.19 -4.13
CA PRO A 80 6.22 13.12 -5.58
C PRO A 80 7.08 12.00 -6.18
N ASP A 81 8.31 11.84 -5.68
CA ASP A 81 9.24 10.80 -6.16
C ASP A 81 8.78 9.40 -5.75
N ILE A 82 8.30 9.26 -4.50
CA ILE A 82 7.71 8.01 -4.02
C ILE A 82 6.50 7.62 -4.86
N LEU A 83 5.64 8.59 -5.19
CA LEU A 83 4.46 8.39 -6.04
C LEU A 83 4.83 7.97 -7.45
N GLN A 84 5.80 8.62 -8.06
CA GLN A 84 6.24 8.31 -9.40
C GLN A 84 6.76 6.87 -9.46
N ARG A 85 7.71 6.51 -8.61
CA ARG A 85 8.32 5.18 -8.60
C ARG A 85 7.35 4.07 -8.18
N PHE A 86 6.39 4.39 -7.31
CA PHE A 86 5.28 3.48 -6.99
C PHE A 86 4.41 3.21 -8.22
N ASN A 87 4.05 4.25 -8.99
CA ASN A 87 3.25 4.11 -10.21
C ASN A 87 4.00 3.35 -11.31
N ASP A 88 5.33 3.50 -11.37
CA ASP A 88 6.20 2.80 -12.31
C ASP A 88 6.46 1.33 -11.89
N GLY A 89 5.97 0.92 -10.72
CA GLY A 89 6.12 -0.44 -10.18
C GLY A 89 7.52 -0.75 -9.65
N GLU A 90 8.38 0.25 -9.51
CA GLU A 90 9.76 0.12 -9.05
C GLU A 90 9.90 0.13 -7.52
N LEU A 91 8.95 0.74 -6.82
CA LEU A 91 8.97 0.95 -5.38
C LEU A 91 7.69 0.42 -4.73
N ARG A 92 7.82 -0.42 -3.73
CA ARG A 92 6.69 -0.81 -2.86
C ARG A 92 6.55 0.19 -1.73
N VAL A 93 5.32 0.64 -1.46
CA VAL A 93 5.06 1.62 -0.40
C VAL A 93 4.18 1.01 0.67
N ILE A 94 4.62 1.08 1.92
CA ILE A 94 3.91 0.56 3.09
C ILE A 94 3.60 1.73 4.03
N PRO A 95 2.36 2.25 4.03
CA PRO A 95 1.94 3.21 5.04
C PRO A 95 1.75 2.51 6.39
N VAL A 96 2.50 2.91 7.39
CA VAL A 96 2.39 2.44 8.78
C VAL A 96 1.70 3.51 9.60
N ILE A 97 0.47 3.25 10.02
CA ILE A 97 -0.32 4.21 10.78
C ILE A 97 0.09 4.17 12.25
N LEU A 98 0.91 5.12 12.67
CA LEU A 98 1.45 5.17 14.02
C LEU A 98 0.38 5.45 15.07
N LYS A 99 -0.40 6.52 14.87
CA LYS A 99 -1.46 7.00 15.77
C LYS A 99 -2.69 7.42 14.98
N PRO A 100 -3.87 7.53 15.60
CA PRO A 100 -5.07 8.03 14.95
C PRO A 100 -4.83 9.38 14.29
N CYS A 101 -5.09 9.47 12.99
CA CYS A 101 -4.97 10.69 12.20
C CYS A 101 -5.86 10.60 10.95
N SER A 102 -6.07 11.74 10.29
CA SER A 102 -6.98 11.84 9.14
C SER A 102 -6.34 11.38 7.82
N TRP A 103 -5.53 10.33 7.85
CA TRP A 103 -4.80 9.84 6.66
C TRP A 103 -5.71 9.43 5.50
N ARG A 104 -6.93 8.96 5.80
CA ARG A 104 -7.92 8.54 4.79
C ARG A 104 -8.49 9.71 3.96
N LEU A 105 -8.31 10.95 4.40
CA LEU A 105 -8.65 12.14 3.60
C LEU A 105 -7.62 12.36 2.47
N ASN A 106 -6.46 11.74 2.54
CA ASN A 106 -5.50 11.73 1.46
C ASN A 106 -5.85 10.57 0.52
N ALA A 107 -6.35 10.87 -0.67
CA ALA A 107 -6.83 9.89 -1.64
C ALA A 107 -5.75 8.86 -2.01
N TRP A 108 -4.49 9.30 -2.13
CA TRP A 108 -3.40 8.40 -2.45
C TRP A 108 -3.08 7.43 -1.28
N LEU A 109 -2.90 7.92 -0.06
CA LEU A 109 -2.68 7.04 1.09
C LEU A 109 -3.83 6.05 1.30
N LYS A 110 -5.06 6.50 1.00
CA LYS A 110 -6.26 5.64 1.07
C LYS A 110 -6.22 4.51 0.04
N SER A 111 -5.59 4.71 -1.13
CA SER A 111 -5.45 3.68 -2.15
C SER A 111 -4.38 2.63 -1.85
N LEU A 112 -3.54 2.87 -0.84
CA LEU A 112 -2.51 1.95 -0.39
C LEU A 112 -3.01 1.07 0.74
N GLN A 113 -2.48 -0.16 0.80
CA GLN A 113 -2.73 -1.03 1.93
C GLN A 113 -1.92 -0.56 3.15
N ALA A 114 -2.60 0.08 4.09
CA ALA A 114 -1.95 0.58 5.30
C ALA A 114 -1.84 -0.51 6.38
N PHE A 115 -0.75 -0.47 7.14
CA PHE A 115 -0.52 -1.30 8.31
C PHE A 115 -0.72 -0.50 9.62
N PRO A 116 -1.29 -1.09 10.66
CA PRO A 116 -2.15 -2.28 10.65
C PRO A 116 -3.45 -2.00 9.92
N GLY A 117 -4.04 -3.01 9.30
CA GLY A 117 -5.25 -2.86 8.48
C GLY A 117 -6.47 -2.34 9.24
N GLY A 118 -7.47 -1.89 8.49
CA GLY A 118 -8.73 -1.37 9.04
C GLY A 118 -8.58 0.00 9.70
N SER A 119 -9.21 0.19 10.87
CA SER A 119 -9.13 1.43 11.67
C SER A 119 -8.10 1.38 12.78
N LYS A 120 -7.28 0.33 12.81
CA LYS A 120 -6.27 0.14 13.86
C LYS A 120 -5.05 1.02 13.59
N THR A 121 -4.29 1.31 14.66
CA THR A 121 -3.00 2.01 14.58
C THR A 121 -1.98 1.25 15.41
N VAL A 122 -0.68 1.44 15.15
CA VAL A 122 0.38 0.71 15.86
C VAL A 122 0.34 1.03 17.35
N PHE A 123 0.42 2.30 17.68
CA PHE A 123 0.51 2.77 19.07
C PHE A 123 -0.86 3.19 19.63
N SER A 124 -1.87 2.32 19.49
CA SER A 124 -3.16 2.43 20.17
C SER A 124 -3.34 1.24 21.11
N GLY A 125 -3.21 1.44 22.40
CA GLY A 125 -3.31 0.40 23.42
C GLY A 125 -2.07 0.28 24.30
N SER A 126 -1.82 -0.91 24.86
CA SER A 126 -0.62 -1.16 25.67
C SER A 126 0.66 -1.26 24.82
N GLU A 127 1.80 -1.19 25.47
CA GLU A 127 3.12 -1.37 24.84
C GLU A 127 3.22 -2.77 24.20
N ASP A 128 2.82 -3.83 24.92
CA ASP A 128 2.81 -5.19 24.39
C ASP A 128 1.99 -5.33 23.09
N GLN A 129 0.87 -4.63 23.01
CA GLN A 129 0.04 -4.63 21.79
C GLN A 129 0.71 -3.88 20.62
N ALA A 130 1.49 -2.86 20.91
CA ALA A 130 2.28 -2.17 19.90
C ALA A 130 3.41 -3.06 19.39
N ASP A 131 4.12 -3.73 20.28
CA ASP A 131 5.20 -4.67 19.96
C ASP A 131 4.69 -5.84 19.13
N GLU A 132 3.55 -6.43 19.49
CA GLU A 132 2.92 -7.51 18.70
C GLU A 132 2.67 -7.05 17.24
N LYS A 133 2.13 -5.85 17.05
CA LYS A 133 1.93 -5.30 15.71
C LYS A 133 3.25 -5.06 14.98
N LEU A 134 4.28 -4.57 15.66
CA LEU A 134 5.59 -4.35 15.05
C LEU A 134 6.28 -5.66 14.68
N VAL A 135 6.12 -6.71 15.45
CA VAL A 135 6.56 -8.08 15.08
C VAL A 135 5.83 -8.54 13.81
N GLN A 136 4.52 -8.32 13.72
CA GLN A 136 3.75 -8.65 12.51
C GLN A 136 4.21 -7.85 11.30
N LEU A 137 4.48 -6.55 11.46
CA LEU A 137 5.04 -5.70 10.39
C LEU A 137 6.38 -6.25 9.90
N THR A 138 7.29 -6.56 10.81
CA THR A 138 8.61 -7.10 10.50
C THR A 138 8.51 -8.42 9.72
N ALA A 139 7.65 -9.33 10.17
CA ALA A 139 7.41 -10.60 9.48
C ALA A 139 6.82 -10.41 8.06
N GLN A 140 5.92 -9.45 7.88
CA GLN A 140 5.38 -9.13 6.54
C GLN A 140 6.45 -8.57 5.61
N ILE A 141 7.30 -7.68 6.10
CA ILE A 141 8.42 -7.12 5.32
C ILE A 141 9.41 -8.22 4.94
N ASP A 142 9.78 -9.09 5.89
CA ASP A 142 10.67 -10.23 5.60
C ASP A 142 10.10 -11.15 4.52
N ALA A 143 8.82 -11.48 4.61
CA ALA A 143 8.13 -12.29 3.60
C ALA A 143 8.10 -11.61 2.22
N MET A 144 7.90 -10.29 2.17
CA MET A 144 7.91 -9.52 0.92
C MET A 144 9.29 -9.50 0.25
N LEU A 145 10.35 -9.43 1.02
CA LEU A 145 11.73 -9.31 0.54
C LEU A 145 12.37 -10.66 0.24
N SER A 146 11.93 -11.72 0.92
CA SER A 146 12.40 -13.09 0.69
C SER A 146 11.81 -13.73 -0.57
N ARG A 147 10.78 -13.13 -1.16
CA ARG A 147 10.19 -13.59 -2.43
C ARG A 147 11.07 -13.17 -3.61
N THR A 148 11.83 -14.08 -4.13
CA THR A 148 12.50 -13.95 -5.45
C THR A 148 11.42 -13.98 -6.53
N PRO A 149 11.46 -13.09 -7.54
CA PRO A 149 10.55 -13.20 -8.68
C PRO A 149 10.83 -14.53 -9.40
N GLY A 150 9.96 -15.53 -9.27
CA GLY A 150 10.08 -16.77 -10.05
C GLY A 150 9.77 -18.10 -9.37
N ALA A 151 9.33 -18.17 -8.12
CA ALA A 151 8.96 -19.45 -7.50
C ALA A 151 7.48 -19.42 -7.06
N ALA A 152 6.60 -19.76 -7.98
CA ALA A 152 5.21 -20.13 -7.66
C ALA A 152 5.19 -21.59 -7.22
N THR A 153 5.06 -21.86 -5.93
CA THR A 153 4.60 -23.16 -5.42
C THR A 153 3.52 -22.92 -4.40
N ALA A 154 2.41 -23.57 -4.66
CA ALA A 154 1.16 -23.51 -3.91
C ALA A 154 1.31 -23.89 -2.44
N SER A 155 0.88 -23.02 -1.54
CA SER A 155 0.30 -23.41 -0.26
C SER A 155 -0.67 -22.31 0.20
N ALA A 156 -1.92 -22.70 0.37
CA ALA A 156 -3.04 -21.80 0.60
C ALA A 156 -3.04 -21.24 2.02
N THR A 157 -2.51 -20.03 2.15
CA THR A 157 -2.97 -19.04 3.14
C THR A 157 -3.17 -17.77 2.34
N ALA A 158 -4.39 -17.28 2.22
CA ALA A 158 -4.75 -16.16 1.36
C ALA A 158 -3.92 -14.91 1.71
N ILE A 159 -2.88 -14.67 0.93
CA ILE A 159 -1.98 -13.52 1.06
C ILE A 159 -2.59 -12.40 0.22
N ALA A 160 -2.75 -11.22 0.81
CA ALA A 160 -3.23 -10.04 0.07
C ALA A 160 -2.33 -9.74 -1.13
N PRO A 161 -2.90 -9.22 -2.25
CA PRO A 161 -2.16 -8.90 -3.46
C PRO A 161 -0.95 -8.00 -3.19
N ASP A 162 0.15 -8.27 -3.86
CA ASP A 162 1.38 -7.46 -3.76
C ASP A 162 1.19 -6.04 -4.31
N HIS A 163 0.22 -5.84 -5.20
CA HIS A 163 -0.06 -4.55 -5.81
C HIS A 163 -1.54 -4.38 -6.13
N ILE A 164 -2.15 -3.32 -5.59
CA ILE A 164 -3.55 -2.96 -5.85
C ILE A 164 -3.59 -1.54 -6.39
N THR A 165 -4.05 -1.35 -7.61
CA THR A 165 -4.23 -0.04 -8.24
C THR A 165 -5.62 0.06 -8.83
N LEU A 166 -6.58 0.62 -8.08
CA LEU A 166 -7.98 0.81 -8.49
C LEU A 166 -8.36 2.30 -8.61
N ALA A 167 -7.41 3.21 -8.37
CA ALA A 167 -7.65 4.65 -8.32
C ALA A 167 -8.18 5.27 -9.62
N LYS A 168 -8.01 4.57 -10.75
CA LYS A 168 -8.49 5.01 -12.07
C LYS A 168 -9.82 4.40 -12.48
N LEU A 169 -10.47 3.65 -11.60
CA LEU A 169 -11.83 3.20 -11.82
C LEU A 169 -12.83 4.32 -11.52
N PRO A 170 -13.94 4.41 -12.28
CA PRO A 170 -14.98 5.40 -12.00
C PRO A 170 -15.56 5.21 -10.61
N VAL A 171 -15.80 6.28 -9.89
CA VAL A 171 -16.53 6.24 -8.62
C VAL A 171 -17.99 5.90 -8.91
N THR A 172 -18.50 4.86 -8.28
CA THR A 172 -19.89 4.39 -8.43
C THR A 172 -20.60 4.41 -7.07
N GLY A 173 -21.93 4.44 -7.08
CA GLY A 173 -22.71 4.33 -5.83
C GLY A 173 -22.46 3.00 -5.11
N PRO A 174 -22.72 2.95 -3.79
CA PRO A 174 -22.49 1.75 -2.97
C PRO A 174 -23.51 0.64 -3.24
N ASP A 175 -24.68 0.97 -3.78
CA ASP A 175 -25.78 0.04 -3.92
C ASP A 175 -25.81 -0.60 -5.31
N LEU A 176 -25.95 -1.92 -5.33
CA LEU A 176 -26.13 -2.71 -6.54
C LEU A 176 -27.40 -3.58 -6.41
N PHE A 177 -28.41 -3.29 -7.21
CA PHE A 177 -29.70 -3.98 -7.16
C PHE A 177 -29.89 -4.96 -8.33
N GLY A 178 -30.41 -6.15 -8.04
CA GLY A 178 -30.83 -7.13 -9.05
C GLY A 178 -29.71 -7.70 -9.91
N ARG A 179 -28.46 -7.72 -9.43
CA ARG A 179 -27.27 -8.17 -10.17
C ARG A 179 -26.59 -9.40 -9.57
N ALA A 180 -27.30 -10.17 -8.74
CA ALA A 180 -26.73 -11.35 -8.10
C ALA A 180 -26.20 -12.37 -9.12
N ASP A 181 -26.95 -12.62 -10.19
CA ASP A 181 -26.56 -13.56 -11.25
C ASP A 181 -25.32 -13.08 -12.02
N ASP A 182 -25.16 -11.76 -12.19
CA ASP A 182 -24.00 -11.20 -12.87
C ASP A 182 -22.76 -11.25 -11.97
N LEU A 183 -22.92 -11.05 -10.66
CA LEU A 183 -21.84 -11.25 -9.68
C LEU A 183 -21.39 -12.71 -9.65
N GLN A 184 -22.35 -13.66 -9.67
CA GLN A 184 -22.04 -15.09 -9.72
C GLN A 184 -21.24 -15.44 -10.98
N LYS A 185 -21.58 -14.88 -12.15
CA LYS A 185 -20.78 -15.09 -13.38
C LYS A 185 -19.35 -14.59 -13.27
N LEU A 186 -19.13 -13.47 -12.56
CA LEU A 186 -17.77 -12.99 -12.27
C LEU A 186 -17.02 -13.95 -11.37
N ASP A 187 -17.68 -14.47 -10.35
CA ASP A 187 -17.11 -15.45 -9.42
C ASP A 187 -16.79 -16.79 -10.13
N ASP A 188 -17.69 -17.28 -10.96
CA ASP A 188 -17.50 -18.51 -11.74
C ASP A 188 -16.32 -18.35 -12.72
N ALA A 189 -16.26 -17.21 -13.41
CA ALA A 189 -15.14 -16.91 -14.32
C ALA A 189 -13.80 -16.78 -13.60
N TRP A 190 -13.81 -16.24 -12.38
CA TRP A 190 -12.62 -16.18 -11.53
C TRP A 190 -12.14 -17.54 -11.07
N ALA A 191 -13.07 -18.43 -10.74
CA ALA A 191 -12.78 -19.79 -10.28
C ALA A 191 -12.33 -20.73 -11.41
N GLU A 192 -12.61 -20.38 -12.68
CA GLU A 192 -12.29 -21.22 -13.84
C GLU A 192 -10.82 -21.06 -14.26
N PRO A 193 -9.96 -22.10 -14.10
CA PRO A 193 -8.52 -22.00 -14.32
C PRO A 193 -8.12 -21.62 -15.76
N HIS A 194 -8.99 -21.83 -16.74
CA HIS A 194 -8.72 -21.57 -18.15
C HIS A 194 -9.30 -20.26 -18.65
N THR A 195 -10.03 -19.52 -17.79
CA THR A 195 -10.58 -18.20 -18.12
C THR A 195 -9.54 -17.12 -17.86
N ASN A 196 -8.93 -16.60 -18.92
CA ASN A 196 -7.93 -15.52 -18.81
C ASN A 196 -8.53 -14.13 -19.06
N VAL A 197 -9.66 -14.03 -19.74
CA VAL A 197 -10.32 -12.78 -20.10
C VAL A 197 -11.83 -12.92 -20.01
N LEU A 198 -12.48 -12.03 -19.26
CA LEU A 198 -13.93 -11.88 -19.25
C LEU A 198 -14.32 -10.49 -19.77
N SER A 199 -15.18 -10.44 -20.79
CA SER A 199 -15.63 -9.20 -21.38
C SER A 199 -17.09 -8.91 -20.98
N LEU A 200 -17.33 -7.75 -20.39
CA LEU A 200 -18.66 -7.24 -20.04
C LEU A 200 -19.14 -6.28 -21.14
N VAL A 201 -20.01 -6.74 -22.02
CA VAL A 201 -20.54 -5.95 -23.14
C VAL A 201 -22.00 -5.58 -22.86
N ALA A 202 -22.30 -4.29 -22.79
CA ALA A 202 -23.67 -3.79 -22.64
C ALA A 202 -23.71 -2.27 -22.96
N TRP A 203 -24.91 -1.72 -23.10
CA TRP A 203 -25.13 -0.30 -23.36
C TRP A 203 -24.52 0.64 -22.32
N GLY A 204 -24.28 1.89 -22.67
CA GLY A 204 -23.85 2.91 -21.72
C GLY A 204 -24.87 3.10 -20.58
N GLY A 205 -24.39 3.35 -19.36
CA GLY A 205 -25.26 3.64 -18.21
C GLY A 205 -25.90 2.44 -17.51
N VAL A 206 -25.76 1.20 -18.01
CA VAL A 206 -26.36 -0.01 -17.38
C VAL A 206 -25.65 -0.51 -16.12
N GLY A 207 -24.66 0.21 -15.61
CA GLY A 207 -24.00 -0.12 -14.34
C GLY A 207 -22.86 -1.15 -14.44
N LYS A 208 -22.20 -1.32 -15.60
CA LYS A 208 -21.03 -2.22 -15.72
C LYS A 208 -19.91 -1.89 -14.73
N SER A 209 -19.55 -0.62 -14.62
CA SER A 209 -18.52 -0.17 -13.68
C SER A 209 -18.95 -0.34 -12.24
N ALA A 210 -20.24 -0.13 -11.93
CA ALA A 210 -20.78 -0.39 -10.59
C ALA A 210 -20.72 -1.88 -10.23
N LEU A 211 -21.04 -2.76 -11.18
CA LEU A 211 -20.93 -4.21 -11.01
C LEU A 211 -19.49 -4.63 -10.68
N VAL A 212 -18.52 -4.15 -11.49
CA VAL A 212 -17.09 -4.48 -11.29
C VAL A 212 -16.58 -3.92 -9.97
N ASN A 213 -16.91 -2.66 -9.63
CA ASN A 213 -16.50 -2.06 -8.37
C ASN A 213 -17.06 -2.81 -7.16
N HIS A 214 -18.33 -3.19 -7.22
CA HIS A 214 -18.98 -3.96 -6.14
C HIS A 214 -18.32 -5.32 -5.98
N TRP A 215 -18.05 -6.03 -7.09
CA TRP A 215 -17.36 -7.32 -7.08
C TRP A 215 -15.93 -7.19 -6.54
N LEU A 216 -15.16 -6.18 -6.95
CA LEU A 216 -13.81 -5.91 -6.43
C LEU A 216 -13.83 -5.58 -4.93
N SER A 217 -14.85 -4.86 -4.45
CA SER A 217 -15.02 -4.58 -3.01
C SER A 217 -15.31 -5.85 -2.21
N ALA A 218 -16.06 -6.81 -2.78
CA ALA A 218 -16.25 -8.11 -2.17
C ALA A 218 -14.96 -8.93 -2.15
N MET A 219 -14.19 -8.92 -3.25
CA MET A 219 -12.89 -9.57 -3.32
C MET A 219 -11.89 -8.98 -2.34
N GLU A 220 -11.92 -7.66 -2.09
CA GLU A 220 -11.07 -6.99 -1.10
C GLU A 220 -11.27 -7.56 0.30
N GLN A 221 -12.53 -7.90 0.68
CA GLN A 221 -12.84 -8.51 1.96
C GLN A 221 -12.26 -9.93 2.10
N ASP A 222 -12.03 -10.60 0.99
CA ASP A 222 -11.45 -11.94 0.89
C ASP A 222 -10.01 -11.93 0.33
N ASN A 223 -9.26 -10.88 0.62
CA ASN A 223 -7.86 -10.68 0.17
C ASN A 223 -7.67 -10.94 -1.32
N TYR A 224 -8.63 -10.49 -2.14
CA TYR A 224 -8.66 -10.68 -3.60
C TYR A 224 -8.49 -12.14 -4.04
N ARG A 225 -8.91 -13.07 -3.17
CA ARG A 225 -8.94 -14.52 -3.45
C ARG A 225 -7.62 -15.07 -4.00
N GLY A 226 -6.53 -14.58 -3.48
CA GLY A 226 -5.18 -15.03 -3.85
C GLY A 226 -4.61 -14.39 -5.13
N ALA A 227 -5.22 -13.34 -5.67
CA ALA A 227 -4.62 -12.56 -6.73
C ALA A 227 -3.27 -11.98 -6.27
N GLU A 228 -2.23 -12.10 -7.08
CA GLU A 228 -0.92 -11.50 -6.81
C GLU A 228 -0.94 -9.99 -7.05
N ARG A 229 -1.72 -9.55 -8.02
CA ARG A 229 -1.83 -8.14 -8.42
C ARG A 229 -3.26 -7.83 -8.84
N VAL A 230 -3.73 -6.63 -8.48
CA VAL A 230 -5.04 -6.12 -8.90
C VAL A 230 -4.85 -4.75 -9.54
N TYR A 231 -5.26 -4.62 -10.79
CA TYR A 231 -5.11 -3.39 -11.55
C TYR A 231 -6.43 -3.01 -12.23
N GLY A 232 -6.92 -1.82 -11.96
CA GLY A 232 -8.11 -1.26 -12.57
C GLY A 232 -7.82 0.02 -13.33
N TRP A 233 -8.26 0.11 -14.58
CA TRP A 233 -8.09 1.26 -15.44
C TRP A 233 -9.38 1.65 -16.14
N SER A 234 -9.64 2.94 -16.29
CA SER A 234 -10.72 3.47 -17.13
C SER A 234 -10.17 4.46 -18.13
N PHE A 235 -10.62 4.33 -19.39
CA PHE A 235 -10.31 5.29 -20.46
C PHE A 235 -11.22 6.52 -20.43
N TYR A 236 -12.24 6.53 -19.56
CA TYR A 236 -13.07 7.71 -19.37
C TYR A 236 -12.37 8.68 -18.42
N SER A 237 -11.98 9.86 -18.92
CA SER A 237 -11.69 10.99 -18.06
C SER A 237 -13.01 11.46 -17.45
N GLN A 238 -13.14 11.35 -16.15
CA GLN A 238 -14.17 12.12 -15.44
C GLN A 238 -13.67 13.56 -15.43
N GLY A 239 -14.30 14.41 -16.27
CA GLY A 239 -14.06 15.85 -16.35
C GLY A 239 -14.44 16.57 -15.05
#